data_c1efd43e70c813fb22216e8cebc618b8
#
_entry.id   c1efd43e70c813fb22216e8cebc618b8
#
_cell.length_a   1.000
_cell.length_b   1.000
_cell.length_c   1.000
_cell.angle_alpha   90.00
_cell.angle_beta   90.00
_cell.angle_gamma   90.00
#
_symmetry.space_group_name_H-M   'P 1'
#
loop_
_entity.id
_entity.type
_entity.pdbx_description
1 polymer ?
#
loop_
_entity_poly.entity_id
_entity_poly.type
_entity_poly.pdbx_seq_one_letter_code
_entity_poly.pdbx_strand_id
1 'polypeptide(L)'
;MIEDVEAAGSSTLGDGDLVVLSFPARGDLVVLARLVASAISTRVGFDIEELEDLRLAVGELCLLALQGSDARHGDLQLEFTVSAASLDIGCTLVGAVPGPPDADADADAEGDDTDELSEQILAALVDEHGREQADGSVRAWLRKRRKGSSA
;
A
#
# COMPACT_ATOMS: atom_id res chain seq x y z
N MET A 1 -17.83 10.61 25.94
CA MET A 1 -18.03 9.42 25.14
C MET A 1 -18.76 9.73 23.85
N ILE A 2 -19.92 10.26 23.95
CA ILE A 2 -20.70 10.64 22.79
C ILE A 2 -20.04 11.78 22.04
N GLU A 3 -19.34 12.62 22.76
CA GLU A 3 -18.60 13.71 22.12
C GLU A 3 -17.53 13.18 21.18
N ASP A 4 -16.91 12.08 21.56
CA ASP A 4 -15.89 11.48 20.70
C ASP A 4 -16.50 11.05 19.38
N VAL A 5 -17.71 10.52 19.43
CA VAL A 5 -18.40 10.08 18.23
C VAL A 5 -18.70 11.28 17.34
N GLU A 6 -19.14 12.37 17.95
CA GLU A 6 -19.43 13.58 17.18
C GLU A 6 -18.18 14.13 16.53
N ALA A 7 -17.09 14.18 17.29
CA ALA A 7 -15.84 14.67 16.73
C ALA A 7 -15.39 13.79 15.57
N ALA A 8 -15.50 12.49 15.72
CA ALA A 8 -15.14 11.57 14.66
C ALA A 8 -16.06 11.76 13.46
N GLY A 9 -17.35 11.95 13.70
CA GLY A 9 -18.30 12.12 12.62
C GLY A 9 -18.10 13.39 11.83
N SER A 10 -17.58 14.43 12.47
CA SER A 10 -17.40 15.71 11.81
C SER A 10 -16.02 15.82 11.17
N SER A 11 -15.10 14.93 11.51
CA SER A 11 -13.73 15.06 11.00
C SER A 11 -13.60 14.35 9.67
N THR A 12 -13.02 15.03 8.72
CA THR A 12 -12.55 14.41 7.50
C THR A 12 -11.07 14.16 7.68
N LEU A 13 -10.54 13.26 6.88
CA LEU A 13 -9.11 13.01 6.92
C LEU A 13 -8.39 14.26 6.44
N GLY A 14 -7.45 14.71 7.22
CA GLY A 14 -6.72 15.94 6.94
C GLY A 14 -5.24 15.72 6.93
N ASP A 15 -4.53 16.81 6.66
CA ASP A 15 -3.08 16.80 6.56
C ASP A 15 -2.46 16.21 7.84
N GLY A 16 -1.61 15.21 7.66
CA GLY A 16 -0.93 14.59 8.77
C GLY A 16 -1.62 13.37 9.36
N ASP A 17 -2.84 13.09 8.94
CA ASP A 17 -3.54 11.92 9.45
C ASP A 17 -2.90 10.64 8.94
N LEU A 18 -2.85 9.65 9.81
CA LEU A 18 -2.26 8.36 9.52
C LEU A 18 -3.29 7.27 9.74
N VAL A 19 -3.50 6.45 8.74
CA VAL A 19 -4.36 5.27 8.85
C VAL A 19 -3.49 4.04 8.67
N VAL A 20 -3.62 3.08 9.59
CA VAL A 20 -2.85 1.85 9.52
C VAL A 20 -3.80 0.68 9.35
N LEU A 21 -3.47 -0.18 8.40
CA LEU A 21 -4.24 -1.38 8.13
C LEU A 21 -3.29 -2.57 8.19
N SER A 22 -3.68 -3.60 8.92
CA SER A 22 -2.87 -4.80 9.03
C SER A 22 -3.76 -6.02 8.81
N PHE A 23 -3.28 -6.97 8.01
CA PHE A 23 -4.01 -8.21 7.77
C PHE A 23 -3.01 -9.32 7.44
N PRO A 24 -3.44 -10.59 7.60
CA PRO A 24 -2.53 -11.69 7.24
C PRO A 24 -2.02 -11.57 5.82
N ALA A 25 -0.75 -11.89 5.63
CA ALA A 25 -0.08 -11.70 4.34
C ALA A 25 -0.53 -12.76 3.34
N ARG A 26 -1.71 -12.56 2.80
CA ARG A 26 -2.34 -13.44 1.83
C ARG A 26 -2.85 -12.61 0.67
N GLY A 27 -2.63 -13.13 -0.54
CA GLY A 27 -3.05 -12.40 -1.74
C GLY A 27 -4.55 -12.16 -1.82
N ASP A 28 -5.35 -13.10 -1.29
CA ASP A 28 -6.80 -12.95 -1.34
C ASP A 28 -7.31 -11.85 -0.41
N LEU A 29 -6.48 -11.39 0.53
CA LEU A 29 -6.87 -10.31 1.43
C LEU A 29 -6.44 -8.93 0.94
N VAL A 30 -5.74 -8.87 -0.18
CA VAL A 30 -5.31 -7.58 -0.74
C VAL A 30 -6.51 -6.69 -1.08
N VAL A 31 -7.66 -7.30 -1.29
CA VAL A 31 -8.89 -6.53 -1.53
C VAL A 31 -9.18 -5.56 -0.37
N LEU A 32 -8.78 -5.91 0.85
CA LEU A 32 -8.98 -5.02 1.99
C LEU A 32 -8.18 -3.73 1.82
N ALA A 33 -6.96 -3.85 1.32
CA ALA A 33 -6.14 -2.68 1.09
C ALA A 33 -6.78 -1.77 0.02
N ARG A 34 -7.34 -2.37 -1.01
CA ARG A 34 -8.01 -1.59 -2.05
C ARG A 34 -9.24 -0.87 -1.53
N LEU A 35 -10.00 -1.53 -0.68
CA LEU A 35 -11.19 -0.92 -0.09
C LEU A 35 -10.81 0.27 0.79
N VAL A 36 -9.79 0.11 1.63
CA VAL A 36 -9.35 1.19 2.50
C VAL A 36 -8.79 2.34 1.67
N ALA A 37 -8.01 2.03 0.64
CA ALA A 37 -7.46 3.06 -0.24
C ALA A 37 -8.59 3.85 -0.90
N SER A 38 -9.65 3.17 -1.33
CA SER A 38 -10.79 3.84 -1.94
C SER A 38 -11.48 4.76 -0.96
N ALA A 39 -11.68 4.28 0.26
CA ALA A 39 -12.35 5.08 1.29
C ALA A 39 -11.55 6.33 1.63
N ILE A 40 -10.23 6.17 1.75
CA ILE A 40 -9.37 7.31 2.06
C ILE A 40 -9.33 8.28 0.89
N SER A 41 -9.21 7.77 -0.32
CA SER A 41 -9.14 8.61 -1.51
C SER A 41 -10.37 9.50 -1.65
N THR A 42 -11.53 8.94 -1.37
CA THR A 42 -12.77 9.70 -1.43
C THR A 42 -12.75 10.85 -0.41
N ARG A 43 -12.24 10.58 0.78
CA ARG A 43 -12.20 11.59 1.83
C ARG A 43 -11.14 12.67 1.57
N VAL A 44 -10.07 12.29 0.89
CA VAL A 44 -9.03 13.25 0.55
C VAL A 44 -9.45 14.15 -0.60
N GLY A 45 -10.41 13.71 -1.39
CA GLY A 45 -10.92 14.50 -2.49
C GLY A 45 -10.35 14.12 -3.86
N PHE A 46 -9.82 12.92 -3.99
CA PHE A 46 -9.38 12.43 -5.29
C PHE A 46 -10.61 12.20 -6.18
N ASP A 47 -10.44 12.45 -7.48
CA ASP A 47 -11.52 12.16 -8.41
C ASP A 47 -11.58 10.65 -8.70
N ILE A 48 -12.56 10.25 -9.49
CA ILE A 48 -12.79 8.84 -9.75
C ILE A 48 -11.60 8.20 -10.47
N GLU A 49 -11.00 8.93 -11.41
CA GLU A 49 -9.87 8.42 -12.15
C GLU A 49 -8.67 8.19 -11.24
N GLU A 50 -8.41 9.16 -10.37
CA GLU A 50 -7.31 9.03 -9.39
C GLU A 50 -7.58 7.91 -8.43
N LEU A 51 -8.82 7.74 -8.02
CA LEU A 51 -9.20 6.66 -7.11
C LEU A 51 -8.97 5.30 -7.76
N GLU A 52 -9.37 5.16 -9.02
CA GLU A 52 -9.15 3.92 -9.74
C GLU A 52 -7.68 3.60 -9.88
N ASP A 53 -6.87 4.61 -10.19
CA ASP A 53 -5.43 4.43 -10.29
C ASP A 53 -4.85 3.97 -8.95
N LEU A 54 -5.31 4.56 -7.85
CA LEU A 54 -4.82 4.19 -6.53
C LEU A 54 -5.21 2.77 -6.16
N ARG A 55 -6.41 2.35 -6.51
CA ARG A 55 -6.82 0.97 -6.21
C ARG A 55 -5.91 -0.03 -6.90
N LEU A 56 -5.60 0.21 -8.16
CA LEU A 56 -4.69 -0.66 -8.89
C LEU A 56 -3.28 -0.59 -8.30
N ALA A 57 -2.83 0.61 -8.00
CA ALA A 57 -1.48 0.81 -7.49
C ALA A 57 -1.29 0.12 -6.15
N VAL A 58 -2.28 0.19 -5.27
CA VAL A 58 -2.20 -0.44 -3.96
C VAL A 58 -2.10 -1.96 -4.11
N GLY A 59 -2.83 -2.52 -5.07
CA GLY A 59 -2.73 -3.94 -5.34
C GLY A 59 -1.32 -4.34 -5.74
N GLU A 60 -0.71 -3.57 -6.64
CA GLU A 60 0.67 -3.85 -7.05
C GLU A 60 1.65 -3.66 -5.91
N LEU A 61 1.41 -2.66 -5.06
CA LEU A 61 2.26 -2.41 -3.91
C LEU A 61 2.26 -3.61 -2.97
N CYS A 62 1.09 -4.16 -2.70
CA CYS A 62 0.99 -5.34 -1.84
C CYS A 62 1.70 -6.54 -2.45
N LEU A 63 1.59 -6.71 -3.76
CA LEU A 63 2.27 -7.81 -4.44
C LEU A 63 3.79 -7.68 -4.31
N LEU A 64 4.29 -6.46 -4.45
CA LEU A 64 5.72 -6.23 -4.27
C LEU A 64 6.18 -6.61 -2.87
N ALA A 65 5.40 -6.24 -1.87
CA ALA A 65 5.75 -6.58 -0.49
C ALA A 65 5.69 -8.08 -0.25
N LEU A 66 4.71 -8.76 -0.83
CA LEU A 66 4.57 -10.19 -0.68
C LEU A 66 5.69 -10.96 -1.38
N GLN A 67 6.08 -10.51 -2.56
CA GLN A 67 7.07 -11.21 -3.35
C GLN A 67 8.48 -11.01 -2.82
N GLY A 68 8.67 -9.98 -2.02
CA GLY A 68 9.99 -9.66 -1.50
C GLY A 68 10.49 -10.60 -0.42
N SER A 69 9.71 -11.58 -0.02
CA SER A 69 10.15 -12.50 1.01
C SER A 69 9.44 -13.83 0.87
N ASP A 70 10.08 -14.87 1.34
CA ASP A 70 9.53 -16.21 1.38
C ASP A 70 8.65 -16.42 2.61
N ALA A 71 8.04 -15.37 3.09
CA ALA A 71 7.32 -15.43 4.34
C ALA A 71 6.05 -16.22 4.18
N ARG A 72 5.91 -17.26 4.95
CA ARG A 72 4.70 -18.05 4.98
C ARG A 72 3.75 -17.57 6.03
N HIS A 73 4.27 -16.83 6.99
CA HIS A 73 3.48 -16.30 8.09
C HIS A 73 3.90 -14.88 8.30
N GLY A 74 2.97 -14.05 8.55
CA GLY A 74 3.24 -12.65 8.75
C GLY A 74 2.03 -11.84 8.36
N ASP A 75 2.14 -10.56 8.55
CA ASP A 75 1.05 -9.64 8.21
C ASP A 75 1.56 -8.60 7.25
N LEU A 76 0.69 -8.19 6.33
CA LEU A 76 0.93 -7.00 5.56
C LEU A 76 0.43 -5.82 6.36
N GLN A 77 1.27 -4.84 6.54
CA GLN A 77 0.91 -3.63 7.25
C GLN A 77 1.01 -2.47 6.28
N LEU A 78 -0.10 -1.79 6.07
CA LEU A 78 -0.15 -0.63 5.22
C LEU A 78 -0.31 0.62 6.04
N GLU A 79 0.40 1.66 5.66
CA GLU A 79 0.32 2.97 6.29
C GLU A 79 -0.10 3.98 5.24
N PHE A 80 -1.21 4.66 5.50
CA PHE A 80 -1.71 5.69 4.61
C PHE A 80 -1.52 7.03 5.31
N THR A 81 -0.63 7.85 4.79
CA THR A 81 -0.36 9.17 5.35
C THR A 81 -0.98 10.23 4.45
N VAL A 82 -1.89 11.00 5.01
CA VAL A 82 -2.63 12.00 4.27
C VAL A 82 -1.89 13.32 4.33
N SER A 83 -1.70 13.94 3.18
CA SER A 83 -1.17 15.29 3.09
C SER A 83 -2.18 16.17 2.37
N ALA A 84 -1.96 17.47 2.41
CA ALA A 84 -2.94 18.41 1.83
C ALA A 84 -3.20 18.13 0.35
N ALA A 85 -2.17 17.69 -0.37
CA ALA A 85 -2.26 17.51 -1.81
C ALA A 85 -1.86 16.12 -2.28
N SER A 86 -1.62 15.19 -1.36
CA SER A 86 -1.13 13.88 -1.76
C SER A 86 -1.47 12.82 -0.72
N LEU A 87 -1.32 11.59 -1.13
CA LEU A 87 -1.48 10.42 -0.26
C LEU A 87 -0.24 9.56 -0.41
N ASP A 88 0.39 9.27 0.70
CA ASP A 88 1.54 8.38 0.74
C ASP A 88 1.10 7.04 1.31
N ILE A 89 1.47 5.96 0.65
CA ILE A 89 1.10 4.62 1.09
C ILE A 89 2.35 3.78 1.16
N GLY A 90 2.58 3.17 2.33
CA GLY A 90 3.66 2.21 2.50
C GLY A 90 3.10 0.85 2.81
N CYS A 91 3.77 -0.20 2.38
CA CYS A 91 3.36 -1.56 2.65
C CYS A 91 4.57 -2.37 3.06
N THR A 92 4.50 -2.97 4.23
CA THR A 92 5.59 -3.75 4.80
C THR A 92 5.08 -5.12 5.22
N LEU A 93 5.88 -6.12 5.00
CA LEU A 93 5.59 -7.45 5.52
C LEU A 93 6.25 -7.56 6.89
N VAL A 94 5.43 -7.77 7.93
CA VAL A 94 5.92 -7.82 9.30
C VAL A 94 5.63 -9.18 9.91
N GLY A 95 6.50 -9.58 10.85
CA GLY A 95 6.32 -10.83 11.56
C GLY A 95 6.54 -12.06 10.70
N ALA A 96 7.19 -11.90 9.58
CA ALA A 96 7.40 -13.02 8.67
C ALA A 96 8.47 -13.95 9.22
N VAL A 97 8.19 -15.24 9.14
CA VAL A 97 9.17 -16.25 9.51
C VAL A 97 9.85 -16.71 8.24
N PRO A 98 11.18 -16.66 8.18
CA PRO A 98 11.87 -17.13 6.98
C PRO A 98 11.54 -18.59 6.74
N GLY A 99 11.02 -18.89 5.59
CA GLY A 99 10.76 -20.26 5.22
C GLY A 99 12.04 -20.99 4.87
N PRO A 100 12.00 -22.32 4.86
CA PRO A 100 13.18 -23.06 4.43
C PRO A 100 13.50 -22.72 2.98
N PRO A 101 14.80 -22.54 2.69
CA PRO A 101 15.19 -22.27 1.31
C PRO A 101 15.10 -23.55 0.52
N ASP A 102 13.96 -23.86 0.00
CA ASP A 102 13.92 -25.06 -0.79
C ASP A 102 13.37 -24.72 -2.17
N ALA A 103 12.77 -25.63 -2.74
CA ALA A 103 12.39 -25.74 -4.11
C ALA A 103 11.80 -24.49 -4.76
N ASP A 104 11.73 -23.42 -4.07
CA ASP A 104 11.15 -22.19 -4.62
C ASP A 104 12.18 -21.32 -5.31
N ALA A 105 13.37 -21.86 -5.52
CA ALA A 105 14.38 -21.13 -6.28
C ALA A 105 13.89 -20.76 -7.67
N ASP A 106 13.04 -21.56 -8.24
CA ASP A 106 12.48 -21.27 -9.54
C ASP A 106 11.49 -20.11 -9.48
N ALA A 107 10.84 -19.98 -8.36
CA ALA A 107 9.91 -18.87 -8.17
C ALA A 107 10.63 -17.53 -8.09
N ASP A 108 11.87 -17.54 -7.63
CA ASP A 108 12.64 -16.31 -7.54
C ASP A 108 12.90 -15.71 -8.90
N ALA A 109 13.19 -16.56 -9.88
CA ALA A 109 13.43 -16.06 -11.24
C ALA A 109 12.19 -15.46 -11.86
N GLU A 110 11.04 -16.03 -11.57
CA GLU A 110 9.78 -15.48 -12.06
C GLU A 110 9.39 -14.24 -11.27
N GLY A 111 9.81 -14.20 -10.00
CA GLY A 111 9.51 -13.07 -9.15
C GLY A 111 10.14 -11.79 -9.65
N ASP A 112 11.34 -11.87 -10.21
CA ASP A 112 12.03 -10.69 -10.71
C ASP A 112 11.24 -10.04 -11.86
N ASP A 113 10.75 -10.85 -12.78
CA ASP A 113 9.96 -10.30 -13.90
C ASP A 113 8.66 -9.70 -13.40
N THR A 114 8.04 -10.35 -12.43
CA THR A 114 6.80 -9.84 -11.86
C THR A 114 7.02 -8.54 -11.10
N ASP A 115 8.13 -8.47 -10.36
CA ASP A 115 8.47 -7.24 -9.63
C ASP A 115 8.68 -6.09 -10.61
N GLU A 116 9.38 -6.34 -11.69
CA GLU A 116 9.63 -5.31 -12.69
C GLU A 116 8.33 -4.84 -13.31
N LEU A 117 7.42 -5.77 -13.61
CA LEU A 117 6.12 -5.41 -14.15
C LEU A 117 5.32 -4.59 -13.17
N SER A 118 5.31 -4.99 -11.89
CA SER A 118 4.61 -4.23 -10.86
C SER A 118 5.16 -2.82 -10.75
N GLU A 119 6.47 -2.66 -10.83
CA GLU A 119 7.08 -1.34 -10.77
C GLU A 119 6.69 -0.49 -11.98
N GLN A 120 6.61 -1.10 -13.15
CA GLN A 120 6.19 -0.38 -14.34
C GLN A 120 4.74 0.08 -14.23
N ILE A 121 3.89 -0.77 -13.68
CA ILE A 121 2.50 -0.40 -13.45
C ILE A 121 2.42 0.76 -12.47
N LEU A 122 3.18 0.68 -11.38
CA LEU A 122 3.20 1.77 -10.41
C LEU A 122 3.68 3.08 -11.06
N ALA A 123 4.72 3.00 -11.87
CA ALA A 123 5.23 4.20 -12.54
C ALA A 123 4.17 4.88 -13.38
N ALA A 124 3.27 4.10 -13.96
CA ALA A 124 2.21 4.64 -14.79
C ALA A 124 1.05 5.24 -14.00
N LEU A 125 0.87 4.80 -12.76
CA LEU A 125 -0.31 5.14 -11.98
C LEU A 125 -0.08 6.17 -10.89
N VAL A 126 1.15 6.30 -10.41
CA VAL A 126 1.43 7.19 -9.28
C VAL A 126 2.59 8.13 -9.63
N ASP A 127 2.78 9.13 -8.77
CA ASP A 127 3.80 10.15 -9.02
C ASP A 127 5.19 9.73 -8.58
N GLU A 128 5.28 8.98 -7.48
CA GLU A 128 6.55 8.46 -6.97
C GLU A 128 6.32 7.11 -6.36
N HIS A 129 7.33 6.27 -6.41
CA HIS A 129 7.26 4.95 -5.79
C HIS A 129 8.66 4.43 -5.56
N GLY A 130 8.77 3.41 -4.72
CA GLY A 130 10.06 2.80 -4.47
C GLY A 130 9.94 1.61 -3.57
N ARG A 131 11.07 0.95 -3.36
CA ARG A 131 11.21 -0.15 -2.43
C ARG A 131 12.44 0.07 -1.59
N GLU A 132 12.35 -0.30 -0.32
CA GLU A 132 13.46 -0.22 0.60
C GLU A 132 13.60 -1.56 1.29
N GLN A 133 14.83 -1.98 1.50
CA GLN A 133 15.11 -3.18 2.28
C GLN A 133 15.80 -2.76 3.56
N ALA A 134 15.27 -3.22 4.69
CA ALA A 134 15.84 -2.95 5.98
C ALA A 134 15.58 -4.14 6.87
N ASP A 135 16.63 -4.66 7.52
CA ASP A 135 16.50 -5.74 8.50
C ASP A 135 15.79 -6.97 7.92
N GLY A 136 16.04 -7.27 6.66
CA GLY A 136 15.45 -8.44 6.04
C GLY A 136 14.01 -8.25 5.61
N SER A 137 13.47 -7.08 5.78
CA SER A 137 12.10 -6.76 5.36
C SER A 137 12.11 -5.86 4.16
N VAL A 138 11.12 -6.01 3.31
CA VAL A 138 10.93 -5.15 2.15
C VAL A 138 9.75 -4.23 2.44
N ARG A 139 9.97 -2.94 2.27
CA ARG A 139 8.90 -1.96 2.36
C ARG A 139 8.74 -1.33 0.99
N ALA A 140 7.58 -1.48 0.42
CA ALA A 140 7.22 -0.82 -0.83
C ALA A 140 6.38 0.41 -0.51
N TRP A 141 6.55 1.47 -1.28
CA TRP A 141 5.82 2.70 -1.00
C TRP A 141 5.48 3.42 -2.29
N LEU A 142 4.47 4.27 -2.20
CA LEU A 142 4.06 5.11 -3.31
C LEU A 142 3.56 6.45 -2.80
N ARG A 143 3.57 7.44 -3.68
CA ARG A 143 2.97 8.76 -3.43
C ARG A 143 2.13 9.14 -4.64
N LYS A 144 0.89 9.49 -4.38
CA LYS A 144 -0.03 9.96 -5.42
C LYS A 144 -0.46 11.38 -5.08
N ARG A 145 -0.18 12.31 -5.99
CA ARG A 145 -0.60 13.70 -5.81
C ARG A 145 -1.97 13.89 -6.41
N ARG A 146 -2.75 14.74 -5.76
CA ARG A 146 -4.09 15.04 -6.22
C ARG A 146 -4.02 16.02 -7.39
N LYS A 147 -4.69 15.69 -8.47
CA LYS A 147 -4.78 16.59 -9.60
C LYS A 147 -5.57 17.83 -9.20
N GLY A 148 -5.24 18.94 -9.81
CA GLY A 148 -5.93 20.17 -9.49
C GLY A 148 -5.47 20.82 -8.19
N SER A 149 -4.62 20.15 -7.43
CA SER A 149 -4.00 20.77 -6.29
C SER A 149 -2.75 21.46 -6.82
N SER A 150 -2.97 22.43 -7.59
CA SER A 150 -1.84 23.18 -8.11
C SER A 150 -1.31 24.03 -7.00
N ALA A 151 -0.20 23.82 -6.72
CA ALA A 151 0.50 24.62 -5.75
C ALA A 151 0.42 25.83 -5.43
#